data_7e1eceff3501c159598d3931c3b533f0
#
_entry.id   7e1eceff3501c159598d3931c3b533f0
#
_cell.length_a   1.000
_cell.length_b   1.000
_cell.length_c   1.000
_cell.angle_alpha   90.00
_cell.angle_beta   90.00
_cell.angle_gamma   90.00
#
_symmetry.space_group_name_H-M   'P 1'
#
loop_
_entity.id
_entity.type
_entity.pdbx_description
1 polymer ?
#
loop_
_entity_poly.entity_id
_entity_poly.type
_entity_poly.pdbx_seq_one_letter_code
_entity_poly.pdbx_strand_id
1 'polypeptide(L)'
;AIDGIAVVTDPSNTVEDLTKQQLTDIYTGTVTNWSEVGGADAPIVVVGREAGSGTRSAFEELLEIEDQCAYSSELDSTGAVMGRVASTPGAIGYVSLDVLDDTVKAVSLDGAAPSEETIKAGEYFLSRPFVMATNGEISEQNDLVQALFAYLDSAEGQEIITSVGLFVPEN
;
A
#
# COMPACT_ATOMS: atom_id res chain seq x y z
N ALA A 1 -9.89 -7.79 8.41
CA ALA A 1 -8.51 -7.30 8.55
C ALA A 1 -8.29 -6.08 7.67
N ILE A 2 -7.28 -5.28 7.97
CA ILE A 2 -6.89 -4.09 7.21
C ILE A 2 -5.45 -4.30 6.73
N ASP A 3 -5.18 -3.97 5.46
CA ASP A 3 -3.85 -3.92 4.85
C ASP A 3 -3.48 -2.46 4.55
N GLY A 4 -2.25 -2.07 4.86
CA GLY A 4 -1.69 -0.77 4.51
C GLY A 4 -0.84 -0.86 3.24
N ILE A 5 -0.88 0.20 2.42
CA ILE A 5 -0.02 0.33 1.25
C ILE A 5 0.96 1.47 1.51
N ALA A 6 2.25 1.15 1.65
CA ALA A 6 3.30 2.15 1.84
C ALA A 6 3.82 2.65 0.49
N VAL A 7 3.93 3.96 0.34
CA VAL A 7 4.69 4.59 -0.75
C VAL A 7 6.16 4.62 -0.34
N VAL A 8 7.03 4.16 -1.24
CA VAL A 8 8.46 4.00 -0.98
C VAL A 8 9.31 4.67 -2.05
N THR A 9 10.43 5.24 -1.63
CA THR A 9 11.44 5.82 -2.51
C THR A 9 12.80 5.19 -2.26
N ASP A 10 13.76 5.44 -3.15
CA ASP A 10 15.14 5.08 -2.90
C ASP A 10 15.68 5.80 -1.63
N PRO A 11 16.63 5.19 -0.89
CA PRO A 11 17.07 5.74 0.40
C PRO A 11 17.73 7.10 0.33
N SER A 12 18.20 7.53 -0.86
CA SER A 12 18.85 8.83 -1.06
C SER A 12 17.87 9.96 -1.35
N ASN A 13 16.57 9.64 -1.57
CA ASN A 13 15.55 10.65 -1.82
C ASN A 13 15.32 11.52 -0.58
N THR A 14 15.24 12.83 -0.78
CA THR A 14 15.09 13.82 0.30
C THR A 14 13.64 14.17 0.61
N VAL A 15 12.68 13.74 -0.23
CA VAL A 15 11.26 13.97 0.01
C VAL A 15 10.78 13.04 1.14
N GLU A 16 10.13 13.61 2.14
CA GLU A 16 9.65 12.89 3.33
C GLU A 16 8.13 12.80 3.39
N ASP A 17 7.45 13.70 2.70
CA ASP A 17 5.99 13.79 2.66
C ASP A 17 5.51 14.18 1.26
N LEU A 18 4.40 13.60 0.84
CA LEU A 18 3.69 13.96 -0.39
C LEU A 18 2.21 14.14 -0.08
N THR A 19 1.59 15.14 -0.68
CA THR A 19 0.13 15.21 -0.65
C THR A 19 -0.49 14.17 -1.58
N LYS A 20 -1.74 13.79 -1.34
CA LYS A 20 -2.50 12.91 -2.23
C LYS A 20 -2.45 13.40 -3.68
N GLN A 21 -2.57 14.72 -3.90
CA GLN A 21 -2.51 15.30 -5.24
C GLN A 21 -1.13 15.16 -5.89
N GLN A 22 -0.04 15.42 -5.15
CA GLN A 22 1.32 15.24 -5.67
C GLN A 22 1.60 13.78 -6.03
N LEU A 23 1.15 12.84 -5.21
CA LEU A 23 1.27 11.42 -5.50
C LEU A 23 0.50 11.04 -6.78
N THR A 24 -0.73 11.52 -6.92
CA THR A 24 -1.55 11.36 -8.13
C THR A 24 -0.84 11.92 -9.36
N ASP A 25 -0.31 13.15 -9.28
CA ASP A 25 0.37 13.82 -10.38
C ASP A 25 1.66 13.10 -10.81
N ILE A 26 2.40 12.50 -9.85
CA ILE A 26 3.57 11.66 -10.13
C ILE A 26 3.14 10.40 -10.88
N TYR A 27 2.14 9.67 -10.38
CA TYR A 27 1.75 8.40 -10.98
C TYR A 27 1.04 8.57 -12.33
N THR A 28 0.38 9.68 -12.57
CA THR A 28 -0.23 10.02 -13.89
C THR A 28 0.77 10.66 -14.87
N GLY A 29 2.01 10.92 -14.44
CA GLY A 29 3.05 11.51 -15.29
C GLY A 29 2.92 13.02 -15.50
N THR A 30 2.08 13.70 -14.74
CA THR A 30 1.96 15.17 -14.73
C THR A 30 3.20 15.81 -14.09
N VAL A 31 3.69 15.21 -12.99
CA VAL A 31 4.95 15.56 -12.32
C VAL A 31 5.99 14.50 -12.67
N THR A 32 7.13 14.91 -13.21
CA THR A 32 8.17 14.00 -13.71
C THR A 32 9.56 14.26 -13.12
N ASN A 33 9.68 15.29 -12.29
CA ASN A 33 10.93 15.66 -11.62
C ASN A 33 10.68 15.91 -10.14
N TRP A 34 11.54 15.37 -9.29
CA TRP A 34 11.42 15.51 -7.83
C TRP A 34 11.47 16.96 -7.34
N SER A 35 12.15 17.87 -8.08
CA SER A 35 12.17 19.29 -7.74
C SER A 35 10.78 19.96 -7.77
N GLU A 36 9.83 19.41 -8.50
CA GLU A 36 8.44 19.91 -8.57
C GLU A 36 7.65 19.65 -7.29
N VAL A 37 8.14 18.70 -6.47
CA VAL A 37 7.53 18.35 -5.17
C VAL A 37 8.49 18.57 -3.98
N GLY A 38 9.47 19.45 -4.15
CA GLY A 38 10.39 19.87 -3.07
C GLY A 38 11.62 18.97 -2.88
N GLY A 39 11.86 18.04 -3.76
CA GLY A 39 13.04 17.17 -3.78
C GLY A 39 14.21 17.76 -4.61
N ALA A 40 15.19 16.92 -4.88
CA ALA A 40 16.34 17.23 -5.73
C ALA A 40 15.93 17.39 -7.21
N ASP A 41 16.73 18.09 -8.01
CA ASP A 41 16.56 18.15 -9.46
C ASP A 41 17.00 16.80 -10.07
N ALA A 42 16.05 15.87 -10.13
CA ALA A 42 16.25 14.52 -10.64
C ALA A 42 14.93 13.96 -11.21
N PRO A 43 14.99 13.18 -12.28
CA PRO A 43 13.79 12.56 -12.88
C PRO A 43 13.18 11.55 -11.90
N ILE A 44 11.84 11.43 -11.95
CA ILE A 44 11.10 10.43 -11.20
C ILE A 44 11.00 9.14 -12.03
N VAL A 45 11.34 8.01 -11.43
CA VAL A 45 11.17 6.68 -12.02
C VAL A 45 10.01 5.96 -11.33
N VAL A 46 8.86 5.91 -11.98
CA VAL A 46 7.64 5.33 -11.40
C VAL A 46 7.64 3.82 -11.57
N VAL A 47 7.65 3.10 -10.45
CA VAL A 47 7.66 1.63 -10.40
C VAL A 47 6.33 1.13 -9.86
N GLY A 48 5.69 0.22 -10.57
CA GLY A 48 4.42 -0.38 -10.19
C GLY A 48 4.41 -1.89 -10.24
N ARG A 49 3.26 -2.45 -9.94
CA ARG A 49 2.95 -3.87 -10.05
C ARG A 49 2.29 -4.16 -11.40
N GLU A 50 2.36 -5.41 -11.82
CA GLU A 50 1.68 -5.94 -13.01
C GLU A 50 0.15 -5.79 -12.92
N ALA A 51 -0.51 -5.77 -14.07
CA ALA A 51 -1.97 -5.84 -14.16
C ALA A 51 -2.47 -7.14 -13.48
N GLY A 52 -3.48 -7.02 -12.62
CA GLY A 52 -3.99 -8.14 -11.81
C GLY A 52 -3.42 -8.23 -10.39
N SER A 53 -2.45 -7.39 -10.03
CA SER A 53 -2.02 -7.22 -8.65
C SER A 53 -3.12 -6.55 -7.82
N GLY A 54 -3.55 -7.22 -6.73
CA GLY A 54 -4.51 -6.63 -5.80
C GLY A 54 -4.01 -5.35 -5.12
N THR A 55 -2.67 -5.25 -4.87
CA THR A 55 -2.07 -4.03 -4.32
C THR A 55 -2.11 -2.88 -5.31
N ARG A 56 -1.86 -3.15 -6.62
CA ARG A 56 -2.02 -2.16 -7.69
C ARG A 56 -3.46 -1.68 -7.79
N SER A 57 -4.41 -2.60 -7.88
CA SER A 57 -5.84 -2.24 -8.01
C SER A 57 -6.29 -1.35 -6.84
N ALA A 58 -5.93 -1.70 -5.60
CA ALA A 58 -6.28 -0.88 -4.44
C ALA A 58 -5.58 0.49 -4.44
N PHE A 59 -4.29 0.55 -4.82
CA PHE A 59 -3.53 1.79 -4.92
C PHE A 59 -4.16 2.75 -5.94
N GLU A 60 -4.44 2.26 -7.15
CA GLU A 60 -5.05 3.05 -8.22
C GLU A 60 -6.48 3.49 -7.88
N GLU A 61 -7.30 2.60 -7.27
CA GLU A 61 -8.66 2.91 -6.83
C GLU A 61 -8.67 3.99 -5.73
N LEU A 62 -7.82 3.89 -4.70
CA LEU A 62 -7.75 4.86 -3.60
C LEU A 62 -7.29 6.25 -4.05
N LEU A 63 -6.50 6.30 -5.13
CA LEU A 63 -6.07 7.56 -5.77
C LEU A 63 -7.00 8.02 -6.89
N GLU A 64 -7.98 7.19 -7.31
CA GLU A 64 -8.91 7.46 -8.41
C GLU A 64 -8.20 7.66 -9.76
N ILE A 65 -7.18 6.81 -10.03
CA ILE A 65 -6.31 6.86 -11.21
C ILE A 65 -6.24 5.54 -11.97
N GLU A 66 -7.26 4.71 -11.89
CA GLU A 66 -7.31 3.44 -12.60
C GLU A 66 -7.07 3.65 -14.11
N ASP A 67 -6.22 2.84 -14.66
CA ASP A 67 -5.79 2.88 -16.07
C ASP A 67 -5.11 4.20 -16.52
N GLN A 68 -4.72 5.09 -15.59
CA GLN A 68 -4.08 6.38 -15.91
C GLN A 68 -2.59 6.42 -15.53
N CYS A 69 -2.08 5.37 -14.89
CA CYS A 69 -0.72 5.36 -14.38
C CYS A 69 0.33 5.28 -15.50
N ALA A 70 1.35 6.14 -15.41
CA ALA A 70 2.48 6.23 -16.33
C ALA A 70 3.70 5.47 -15.74
N TYR A 71 3.60 4.15 -15.57
CA TYR A 71 4.69 3.35 -15.03
C TYR A 71 5.90 3.31 -15.95
N SER A 72 7.10 3.53 -15.39
CA SER A 72 8.38 3.30 -16.05
C SER A 72 8.72 1.80 -16.10
N SER A 73 8.27 1.04 -15.11
CA SER A 73 8.37 -0.42 -15.08
C SER A 73 7.27 -1.04 -14.23
N GLU A 74 6.79 -2.21 -14.65
CA GLU A 74 5.81 -3.01 -13.95
C GLU A 74 6.45 -4.34 -13.53
N LEU A 75 6.28 -4.77 -12.30
CA LEU A 75 6.95 -5.93 -11.71
C LEU A 75 5.93 -6.91 -11.10
N ASP A 76 6.30 -8.18 -11.07
CA ASP A 76 5.41 -9.30 -10.75
C ASP A 76 5.28 -9.60 -9.25
N SER A 77 6.03 -8.91 -8.40
CA SER A 77 6.00 -9.11 -6.96
C SER A 77 6.33 -7.84 -6.17
N THR A 78 5.82 -7.75 -4.94
CA THR A 78 6.11 -6.65 -4.01
C THR A 78 7.61 -6.56 -3.70
N GLY A 79 8.27 -7.71 -3.49
CA GLY A 79 9.72 -7.75 -3.27
C GLY A 79 10.53 -7.26 -4.48
N ALA A 80 10.06 -7.52 -5.72
CA ALA A 80 10.69 -7.00 -6.93
C ALA A 80 10.56 -5.47 -7.02
N VAL A 81 9.40 -4.90 -6.62
CA VAL A 81 9.21 -3.44 -6.53
C VAL A 81 10.18 -2.85 -5.53
N MET A 82 10.27 -3.41 -4.30
CA MET A 82 11.23 -2.96 -3.29
C MET A 82 12.67 -2.98 -3.81
N GLY A 83 13.11 -4.12 -4.35
CA GLY A 83 14.47 -4.25 -4.88
C GLY A 83 14.77 -3.27 -6.03
N ARG A 84 13.78 -2.99 -6.89
CA ARG A 84 13.92 -2.01 -7.97
C ARG A 84 14.03 -0.59 -7.40
N VAL A 85 13.17 -0.22 -6.47
CA VAL A 85 13.20 1.11 -5.83
C VAL A 85 14.51 1.31 -5.08
N ALA A 86 14.93 0.35 -4.25
CA ALA A 86 16.17 0.43 -3.48
C ALA A 86 17.43 0.63 -4.35
N SER A 87 17.43 0.10 -5.58
CA SER A 87 18.59 0.13 -6.48
C SER A 87 18.55 1.21 -7.57
N THR A 88 17.48 2.00 -7.64
CA THR A 88 17.28 2.98 -8.72
C THR A 88 17.13 4.38 -8.14
N PRO A 89 18.15 5.25 -8.23
CA PRO A 89 18.03 6.64 -7.79
C PRO A 89 16.86 7.37 -8.47
N GLY A 90 16.07 8.09 -7.68
CA GLY A 90 14.88 8.78 -8.13
C GLY A 90 13.63 7.89 -8.29
N ALA A 91 13.72 6.60 -7.92
CA ALA A 91 12.57 5.71 -8.00
C ALA A 91 11.53 5.99 -6.90
N ILE A 92 10.26 5.81 -7.28
CA ILE A 92 9.10 5.74 -6.38
C ILE A 92 8.33 4.46 -6.70
N GLY A 93 7.83 3.80 -5.67
CA GLY A 93 6.98 2.61 -5.79
C GLY A 93 5.98 2.53 -4.66
N TYR A 94 5.15 1.49 -4.67
CA TYR A 94 4.24 1.16 -3.58
C TYR A 94 4.32 -0.32 -3.25
N VAL A 95 4.21 -0.64 -1.97
CA VAL A 95 4.31 -2.00 -1.44
C VAL A 95 3.27 -2.19 -0.33
N SER A 96 2.89 -3.42 -0.03
CA SER A 96 2.13 -3.70 1.19
C SER A 96 3.02 -3.46 2.41
N LEU A 97 2.43 -2.89 3.47
CA LEU A 97 3.17 -2.45 4.65
C LEU A 97 3.86 -3.61 5.39
N ASP A 98 3.32 -4.83 5.28
CA ASP A 98 3.87 -6.05 5.89
C ASP A 98 5.28 -6.43 5.40
N VAL A 99 5.66 -6.00 4.19
CA VAL A 99 6.98 -6.31 3.60
C VAL A 99 7.97 -5.15 3.67
N LEU A 100 7.56 -4.01 4.25
CA LEU A 100 8.41 -2.82 4.33
C LEU A 100 9.61 -3.09 5.24
N ASP A 101 10.81 -2.76 4.74
CA ASP A 101 12.07 -2.84 5.46
C ASP A 101 12.98 -1.63 5.21
N ASP A 102 14.14 -1.59 5.86
CA ASP A 102 15.10 -0.49 5.82
C ASP A 102 15.85 -0.35 4.48
N THR A 103 15.58 -1.19 3.47
CA THR A 103 16.21 -1.09 2.14
C THR A 103 15.63 0.03 1.30
N VAL A 104 14.45 0.52 1.64
CA VAL A 104 13.73 1.64 0.99
C VAL A 104 13.32 2.66 2.05
N LYS A 105 13.00 3.86 1.61
CA LYS A 105 12.49 4.93 2.47
C LYS A 105 10.98 5.04 2.29
N ALA A 106 10.22 4.86 3.37
CA ALA A 106 8.79 5.14 3.36
C ALA A 106 8.52 6.65 3.36
N VAL A 107 7.52 7.09 2.61
CA VAL A 107 7.09 8.48 2.48
C VAL A 107 5.78 8.67 3.22
N SER A 108 5.68 9.73 4.02
CA SER A 108 4.41 10.16 4.63
C SER A 108 3.46 10.70 3.58
N LEU A 109 2.17 10.61 3.82
CA LEU A 109 1.14 11.15 2.94
C LEU A 109 0.23 12.11 3.73
N ASP A 110 0.14 13.35 3.25
CA ASP A 110 -0.60 14.43 3.92
C ASP A 110 -0.22 14.57 5.42
N GLY A 111 1.06 14.35 5.74
CA GLY A 111 1.62 14.41 7.08
C GLY A 111 1.49 13.12 7.91
N ALA A 112 0.81 12.09 7.41
CA ALA A 112 0.65 10.81 8.10
C ALA A 112 1.69 9.78 7.59
N ALA A 113 2.47 9.18 8.50
CA ALA A 113 3.37 8.09 8.16
C ALA A 113 2.61 6.78 7.95
N PRO A 114 3.08 5.86 7.07
CA PRO A 114 2.46 4.54 6.90
C PRO A 114 2.73 3.66 8.13
N SER A 115 1.80 3.62 9.06
CA SER A 115 1.88 2.83 10.27
C SER A 115 0.52 2.26 10.68
N GLU A 116 0.53 1.21 11.51
CA GLU A 116 -0.69 0.64 12.08
C GLU A 116 -1.52 1.71 12.82
N GLU A 117 -0.85 2.58 13.59
CA GLU A 117 -1.49 3.62 14.38
C GLU A 117 -2.25 4.62 13.49
N THR A 118 -1.59 5.18 12.47
CA THR A 118 -2.17 6.18 11.57
C THR A 118 -3.26 5.58 10.67
N ILE A 119 -3.12 4.30 10.28
CA ILE A 119 -4.13 3.57 9.52
C ILE A 119 -5.37 3.33 10.36
N LYS A 120 -5.23 2.86 11.61
CA LYS A 120 -6.36 2.66 12.53
C LYS A 120 -7.05 3.96 12.92
N ALA A 121 -6.29 5.06 13.03
CA ALA A 121 -6.82 6.40 13.27
C ALA A 121 -7.54 6.99 12.04
N GLY A 122 -7.40 6.38 10.84
CA GLY A 122 -7.96 6.90 9.59
C GLY A 122 -7.22 8.12 9.05
N GLU A 123 -6.00 8.38 9.53
CA GLU A 123 -5.14 9.48 9.09
C GLU A 123 -4.37 9.15 7.82
N TYR A 124 -3.91 7.88 7.68
CA TYR A 124 -3.23 7.39 6.50
C TYR A 124 -4.24 6.75 5.53
N PHE A 125 -4.46 7.37 4.38
CA PHE A 125 -5.56 7.00 3.49
C PHE A 125 -5.28 5.78 2.59
N LEU A 126 -4.02 5.39 2.34
CA LEU A 126 -3.68 4.22 1.55
C LEU A 126 -3.81 2.94 2.38
N SER A 127 -5.03 2.61 2.75
CA SER A 127 -5.37 1.36 3.42
C SER A 127 -6.64 0.75 2.83
N ARG A 128 -6.73 -0.57 2.90
CA ARG A 128 -7.88 -1.31 2.37
C ARG A 128 -8.34 -2.40 3.33
N PRO A 129 -9.65 -2.65 3.44
CA PRO A 129 -10.13 -3.81 4.17
C PRO A 129 -9.95 -5.09 3.35
N PHE A 130 -9.52 -6.17 4.00
CA PHE A 130 -9.74 -7.53 3.50
C PHE A 130 -11.13 -7.98 3.93
N VAL A 131 -12.00 -8.19 2.96
CA VAL A 131 -13.41 -8.54 3.19
C VAL A 131 -13.65 -9.99 2.78
N MET A 132 -14.26 -10.75 3.66
CA MET A 132 -14.83 -12.06 3.35
C MET A 132 -16.35 -11.92 3.24
N ALA A 133 -16.94 -12.52 2.21
CA ALA A 133 -18.38 -12.46 1.98
C ALA A 133 -18.98 -13.87 1.92
N THR A 134 -20.18 -14.02 2.47
CA THR A 134 -21.01 -15.22 2.39
C THR A 134 -22.29 -14.92 1.60
N ASN A 135 -22.90 -15.95 1.05
CA ASN A 135 -24.24 -15.82 0.46
C ASN A 135 -25.28 -15.94 1.59
N GLY A 136 -25.74 -14.83 2.13
CA GLY A 136 -26.62 -14.75 3.29
C GLY A 136 -25.85 -14.67 4.62
N GLU A 137 -26.57 -14.77 5.73
CA GLU A 137 -26.03 -14.66 7.08
C GLU A 137 -25.05 -15.80 7.40
N ILE A 138 -24.01 -15.51 8.23
CA ILE A 138 -23.03 -16.51 8.66
C ILE A 138 -23.71 -17.68 9.37
N SER A 139 -24.74 -17.42 10.17
CA SER A 139 -25.53 -18.44 10.89
C SER A 139 -26.31 -19.41 9.96
N GLU A 140 -26.50 -19.04 8.70
CA GLU A 140 -27.20 -19.86 7.70
C GLU A 140 -26.21 -20.69 6.86
N GLN A 141 -24.90 -20.49 7.06
CA GLN A 141 -23.86 -21.24 6.35
C GLN A 141 -23.65 -22.63 6.98
N ASN A 142 -22.95 -23.50 6.25
CA ASN A 142 -22.58 -24.81 6.80
C ASN A 142 -21.60 -24.67 7.98
N ASP A 143 -21.48 -25.72 8.79
CA ASP A 143 -20.69 -25.74 10.02
C ASP A 143 -19.21 -25.35 9.81
N LEU A 144 -18.60 -25.69 8.65
CA LEU A 144 -17.20 -25.36 8.35
C LEU A 144 -17.02 -23.84 8.11
N VAL A 145 -17.95 -23.21 7.41
CA VAL A 145 -17.91 -21.76 7.18
C VAL A 145 -18.14 -21.02 8.50
N GLN A 146 -19.12 -21.45 9.31
CA GLN A 146 -19.36 -20.86 10.63
C GLN A 146 -18.12 -21.00 11.54
N ALA A 147 -17.48 -22.17 11.54
CA ALA A 147 -16.26 -22.43 12.32
C ALA A 147 -15.09 -21.55 11.84
N LEU A 148 -14.94 -21.31 10.53
CA LEU A 148 -13.91 -20.45 9.99
C LEU A 148 -14.09 -19.00 10.49
N PHE A 149 -15.28 -18.44 10.40
CA PHE A 149 -15.54 -17.07 10.89
C PHE A 149 -15.34 -16.98 12.41
N ALA A 150 -15.84 -17.96 13.18
CA ALA A 150 -15.62 -18.00 14.60
C ALA A 150 -14.13 -18.11 14.99
N TYR A 151 -13.34 -18.85 14.18
CA TYR A 151 -11.90 -18.95 14.38
C TYR A 151 -11.19 -17.62 14.11
N LEU A 152 -11.53 -16.94 13.01
CA LEU A 152 -10.94 -15.63 12.67
C LEU A 152 -11.25 -14.55 13.72
N ASP A 153 -12.41 -14.64 14.37
CA ASP A 153 -12.80 -13.73 15.47
C ASP A 153 -12.18 -14.13 16.82
N SER A 154 -11.61 -15.32 16.94
CA SER A 154 -10.94 -15.78 18.16
C SER A 154 -9.58 -15.09 18.36
N ALA A 155 -9.07 -15.09 19.59
CA ALA A 155 -7.75 -14.55 19.91
C ALA A 155 -6.63 -15.21 19.07
N GLU A 156 -6.70 -16.54 18.85
CA GLU A 156 -5.74 -17.27 18.01
C GLU A 156 -5.81 -16.84 16.54
N GLY A 157 -7.03 -16.67 15.98
CA GLY A 157 -7.22 -16.20 14.62
C GLY A 157 -6.73 -14.78 14.41
N GLN A 158 -6.98 -13.89 15.37
CA GLN A 158 -6.47 -12.52 15.34
C GLN A 158 -4.94 -12.46 15.45
N GLU A 159 -4.33 -13.33 16.28
CA GLU A 159 -2.87 -13.45 16.36
C GLU A 159 -2.26 -13.88 15.02
N ILE A 160 -2.90 -14.82 14.30
CA ILE A 160 -2.45 -15.22 12.96
C ILE A 160 -2.56 -14.06 11.98
N ILE A 161 -3.68 -13.34 11.96
CA ILE A 161 -3.88 -12.16 11.10
C ILE A 161 -2.77 -11.13 11.35
N THR A 162 -2.47 -10.83 12.61
CA THR A 162 -1.42 -9.89 12.98
C THR A 162 -0.03 -10.40 12.61
N SER A 163 0.22 -11.71 12.74
CA SER A 163 1.53 -12.31 12.43
C SER A 163 1.91 -12.23 10.95
N VAL A 164 0.96 -12.03 10.05
CA VAL A 164 1.19 -11.81 8.61
C VAL A 164 1.14 -10.32 8.23
N GLY A 165 1.28 -9.42 9.20
CA GLY A 165 1.39 -7.98 8.97
C GLY A 165 0.08 -7.26 8.68
N LEU A 166 -1.06 -7.91 8.87
CA LEU A 166 -2.38 -7.29 8.73
C LEU A 166 -2.87 -6.73 10.07
N PHE A 167 -3.70 -5.72 10.03
CA PHE A 167 -4.26 -5.11 11.23
C PHE A 167 -5.69 -5.58 11.49
N VAL A 168 -5.99 -5.86 12.76
CA VAL A 168 -7.36 -6.14 13.19
C VAL A 168 -8.05 -4.82 13.52
N PRO A 169 -9.24 -4.53 12.93
CA PRO A 169 -10.01 -3.34 13.28
C PRO A 169 -10.36 -3.36 14.79
N GLU A 170 -10.33 -2.21 15.44
CA GLU A 170 -10.91 -2.09 16.76
C GLU A 170 -12.45 -2.11 16.65
N ASN A 171 -13.11 -2.94 17.48
CA ASN A 171 -14.58 -3.08 17.52
C ASN A 171 -15.24 -1.89 18.21
#